data_24000f14ec15d5eeee213b2a17413175
#
_entry.id   24000f14ec15d5eeee213b2a17413175
#
_cell.length_a   1.000
_cell.length_b   1.000
_cell.length_c   1.000
_cell.angle_alpha   90.00
_cell.angle_beta   90.00
_cell.angle_gamma   90.00
#
_symmetry.space_group_name_H-M   'P 1'
#
loop_
_entity.id
_entity.type
_entity.pdbx_description
1 polymer ?
#
loop_
_entity_poly.entity_id
_entity_poly.type
_entity_poly.pdbx_seq_one_letter_code
_entity_poly.pdbx_strand_id
1 'polypeptide(L)' 'MKVKYFDLKNKRVFITGGGSGIGASIVEHFCEQECEVYFVDINIKESKKLISYLKKKKIKTPHFIECDLLKI' A
#
# COMPACT_ATOMS: atom_id res chain seq x y z
N MET A 1 -11.38 7.69 -10.51
CA MET A 1 -11.38 9.11 -10.17
C MET A 1 -10.23 9.42 -9.22
N LYS A 2 -9.46 10.43 -9.54
CA LYS A 2 -8.34 10.82 -8.69
C LYS A 2 -8.70 12.09 -7.94
N VAL A 3 -8.82 11.95 -6.64
CA VAL A 3 -9.08 13.09 -5.76
C VAL A 3 -7.90 13.23 -4.83
N LYS A 4 -7.30 14.40 -4.79
CA LYS A 4 -6.16 14.66 -3.89
C LYS A 4 -6.63 15.46 -2.70
N TYR A 5 -6.26 14.98 -1.53
CA TYR A 5 -6.55 15.66 -0.27
C TYR A 5 -5.23 16.15 0.31
N PHE A 6 -5.02 17.45 0.30
CA PHE A 6 -3.74 18.01 0.77
C PHE A 6 -3.43 17.66 2.21
N ASP A 7 -4.47 17.48 3.02
CA ASP A 7 -4.29 17.10 4.41
C ASP A 7 -3.86 15.65 4.60
N LEU A 8 -3.89 14.82 3.55
CA LEU A 8 -3.43 13.44 3.62
C LEU A 8 -1.95 13.30 3.29
N LYS A 9 -1.34 14.31 2.69
CA LYS A 9 0.07 14.23 2.33
C LYS A 9 0.93 13.98 3.57
N ASN A 10 1.79 12.97 3.48
CA ASN A 10 2.70 12.55 4.56
C ASN A 10 2.01 11.99 5.80
N LYS A 11 0.70 11.76 5.76
CA LYS A 11 0.01 11.05 6.83
C LYS A 11 0.36 9.57 6.77
N ARG A 12 0.41 8.93 7.93
CA ARG A 12 0.69 7.50 8.01
C ARG A 12 -0.60 6.71 7.92
N VAL A 13 -0.61 5.68 7.07
CA VAL A 13 -1.76 4.82 6.88
C VAL A 13 -1.29 3.38 7.04
N PHE A 14 -2.00 2.60 7.84
CA PHE A 14 -1.67 1.19 8.07
C PHE A 14 -2.79 0.32 7.51
N ILE A 15 -2.44 -0.63 6.64
CA ILE A 15 -3.43 -1.46 5.95
C ILE A 15 -3.08 -2.92 6.15
N THR A 16 -4.04 -3.73 6.58
CA THR A 16 -3.88 -5.18 6.65
C THR A 16 -4.45 -5.79 5.38
N GLY A 17 -3.77 -6.83 4.85
CA GLY A 17 -4.19 -7.48 3.62
C GLY A 17 -4.01 -6.61 2.39
N GLY A 18 -2.97 -5.76 2.38
CA GLY A 18 -2.79 -4.77 1.32
C GLY A 18 -2.12 -5.29 0.04
N GLY A 19 -1.73 -6.57 0.00
CA GLY A 19 -0.96 -7.10 -1.12
C GLY A 19 -1.76 -7.48 -2.35
N SER A 20 -3.06 -7.68 -2.24
CA SER A 20 -3.86 -8.14 -3.37
C SER A 20 -5.31 -7.69 -3.23
N GLY A 21 -6.06 -7.76 -4.35
CA GLY A 21 -7.48 -7.47 -4.39
C GLY A 21 -7.82 -6.07 -3.95
N ILE A 22 -8.85 -5.97 -3.14
CA ILE A 22 -9.36 -4.68 -2.64
C ILE A 22 -8.29 -3.97 -1.82
N GLY A 23 -7.52 -4.73 -1.02
CA GLY A 23 -6.46 -4.14 -0.21
C GLY A 23 -5.40 -3.46 -1.06
N ALA A 24 -5.01 -4.08 -2.18
CA ALA A 24 -4.04 -3.48 -3.10
C ALA A 24 -4.56 -2.18 -3.69
N SER A 25 -5.84 -2.12 -4.04
CA SER A 25 -6.47 -0.91 -4.56
C SER A 25 -6.43 0.22 -3.52
N ILE A 26 -6.66 -0.11 -2.26
CA ILE A 26 -6.62 0.87 -1.18
C ILE A 26 -5.20 1.39 -1.00
N VAL A 27 -4.20 0.49 -1.02
CA VAL A 27 -2.80 0.89 -0.93
C VAL A 27 -2.46 1.87 -2.05
N GLU A 28 -2.82 1.53 -3.28
CA GLU A 28 -2.54 2.40 -4.42
C GLU A 28 -3.19 3.77 -4.25
N HIS A 29 -4.44 3.80 -3.82
CA HIS A 29 -5.16 5.05 -3.63
C HIS A 29 -4.42 5.97 -2.65
N PHE A 30 -4.03 5.45 -1.49
CA PHE A 30 -3.34 6.27 -0.50
C PHE A 30 -1.93 6.66 -0.95
N CYS A 31 -1.26 5.80 -1.71
CA CYS A 31 0.04 6.15 -2.27
C CYS A 31 -0.09 7.30 -3.27
N GLU A 32 -1.15 7.33 -4.05
CA GLU A 32 -1.42 8.44 -4.97
C GLU A 32 -1.68 9.74 -4.23
N GLN A 33 -2.16 9.66 -2.99
CA GLN A 33 -2.36 10.82 -2.13
C GLN A 33 -1.10 11.24 -1.38
N GLU A 34 0.03 10.59 -1.69
CA GLU A 34 1.33 10.87 -1.08
C GLU A 34 1.38 10.57 0.42
N CYS A 35 0.57 9.62 0.87
CA CYS A 35 0.61 9.12 2.25
C CYS A 35 1.83 8.23 2.47
N GLU A 36 2.26 8.14 3.72
CA GLU A 36 3.21 7.11 4.15
C GLU A 36 2.40 5.85 4.41
N VAL A 37 2.37 4.93 3.45
CA VAL A 37 1.56 3.71 3.56
C VAL A 37 2.41 2.56 4.05
N TYR A 38 1.93 1.88 5.09
CA TYR A 38 2.50 0.63 5.58
C TYR A 38 1.44 -0.44 5.44
N PHE A 39 1.76 -1.55 4.79
CA PHE A 39 0.79 -2.64 4.69
C PHE A 39 1.42 -3.97 5.05
N VAL A 40 0.60 -4.86 5.60
CA VAL A 40 1.00 -6.20 5.96
C VAL A 40 0.18 -7.19 5.17
N ASP A 41 0.80 -8.31 4.76
CA ASP A 41 0.11 -9.37 4.05
C ASP A 41 0.95 -10.64 4.17
N ILE A 42 0.28 -11.79 4.17
CA ILE A 42 0.97 -13.07 4.12
C ILE A 42 1.36 -13.44 2.69
N ASN A 43 0.76 -12.80 1.70
CA ASN A 43 1.04 -13.08 0.29
C ASN A 43 2.21 -12.22 -0.20
N ILE A 44 3.41 -12.75 -0.03
CA ILE A 44 4.65 -12.04 -0.38
C ILE A 44 4.72 -11.75 -1.87
N LYS A 45 4.36 -12.73 -2.70
CA LYS A 45 4.47 -12.62 -4.16
C LYS A 45 3.61 -11.48 -4.69
N GLU A 46 2.35 -11.43 -4.28
CA GLU A 46 1.43 -10.38 -4.73
C GLU A 46 1.85 -9.01 -4.20
N SER A 47 2.35 -8.98 -2.96
CA SER A 47 2.81 -7.73 -2.36
C SER A 47 3.99 -7.15 -3.12
N LYS A 48 4.93 -8.00 -3.53
CA LYS A 48 6.09 -7.54 -4.33
C LYS A 48 5.67 -7.08 -5.72
N LYS A 49 4.68 -7.74 -6.33
CA LYS A 49 4.13 -7.29 -7.61
C LYS A 49 3.51 -5.90 -7.50
N LEU A 50 2.78 -5.67 -6.42
CA LEU A 50 2.17 -4.36 -6.19
C LEU A 50 3.23 -3.27 -6.07
N ILE A 51 4.28 -3.52 -5.30
CA ILE A 51 5.36 -2.55 -5.13
C ILE A 51 6.01 -2.23 -6.47
N SER A 52 6.31 -3.26 -7.28
CA SER A 52 6.92 -3.07 -8.60
C SER A 52 6.01 -2.24 -9.51
N TYR A 53 4.72 -2.53 -9.48
CA TYR A 53 3.73 -1.80 -10.27
C TYR A 53 3.71 -0.32 -9.89
N LEU A 54 3.70 -0.03 -8.58
CA LEU A 54 3.66 1.35 -8.10
C LEU A 54 4.94 2.10 -8.42
N LYS A 55 6.09 1.43 -8.36
CA LYS A 55 7.36 2.05 -8.76
C LYS A 55 7.34 2.46 -10.22
N LYS A 56 6.76 1.63 -11.08
CA LYS A 56 6.65 1.96 -12.51
C LYS A 56 5.77 3.17 -12.75
N LYS A 57 4.79 3.38 -11.92
CA LYS A 57 3.90 4.54 -12.01
C LYS A 57 4.52 5.81 -11.43
N LYS A 58 5.70 5.70 -10.83
CA LYS A 58 6.42 6.84 -10.23
C LYS A 58 5.63 7.54 -9.14
N ILE A 59 4.81 6.79 -8.42
CA ILE A 59 4.12 7.32 -7.24
C ILE A 59 4.84 6.83 -5.98
N LYS A 60 4.48 7.42 -4.84
CA LYS A 60 5.13 7.10 -3.59
C LYS A 60 4.95 5.61 -3.26
N THR A 61 6.07 4.91 -3.03
CA THR A 61 6.04 3.46 -2.82
C THR A 61 5.69 3.14 -1.37
N PRO A 62 4.79 2.18 -1.13
CA PRO A 62 4.44 1.79 0.23
C PRO A 62 5.53 0.93 0.86
N HIS A 63 5.46 0.80 2.18
CA HIS A 63 6.33 -0.09 2.95
C HIS A 63 5.61 -1.41 3.18
N PHE A 64 6.17 -2.50 2.71
CA PHE A 64 5.60 -3.82 2.90
C PHE A 64 6.23 -4.49 4.12
N ILE A 65 5.38 -4.98 5.01
CA ILE A 65 5.80 -5.73 6.19
C ILE A 65 5.25 -7.14 6.05
N GLU A 66 6.15 -8.11 5.90
CA GLU A 66 5.75 -9.51 5.84
C GLU A 66 5.30 -9.95 7.22
N CYS A 67 4.06 -10.38 7.33
CA CYS A 67 3.51 -10.77 8.62
C CYS A 67 2.38 -11.79 8.42
N ASP A 68 2.49 -12.92 9.12
CA ASP A 68 1.43 -13.89 9.20
C ASP A 68 0.69 -13.67 10.52
N LEU A 69 -0.45 -13.03 10.43
CA LEU A 69 -1.22 -12.67 11.62
C LEU A 69 -1.70 -13.90 12.41
N LEU A 70 -1.72 -15.07 11.79
CA LEU A 70 -2.12 -16.30 12.47
C LEU A 70 -1.05 -16.83 13.40
N LYS A 71 0.17 -16.33 13.31
CA LYS A 71 1.30 -16.77 14.12
C LYS A 71 1.67 -15.83 15.25
N ILE A 72 0.84 -14.87 15.49
CA ILE A 72 1.07 -13.87 16.55
C ILE A 72 0.80 -14.45 17.94
#